data_4e7f398f14c70f06b4c2a84fbeaddc57
#
_entry.id   4e7f398f14c70f06b4c2a84fbeaddc57
#
_cell.length_a   1.000
_cell.length_b   1.000
_cell.length_c   1.000
_cell.angle_alpha   90.00
_cell.angle_beta   90.00
_cell.angle_gamma   90.00
#
_symmetry.space_group_name_H-M   'P 1'
#
loop_
_entity.id
_entity.type
_entity.pdbx_description
1 polymer ?
#
loop_
_entity_poly.entity_id
_entity_poly.type
_entity_poly.pdbx_seq_one_letter_code
_entity_poly.pdbx_strand_id
1 'polypeptide(L)'
;QCPIKVDVPSFRARFLQLYHSRYLRPAKDYVVANIERTAPLLAKAPKLVNFFLGQRWLQKGLEHGVGYVDTPLLSVPTLKQQLSARFEFSMHKLQALTDSERQQTVLLVQDPFTSFYEAELVADALQLLEKLGYQPLLLPFLPNGKPEHIKGFLKQFAATAATAAAFFNQLNQYQLPLLGLDASLV
;
A
#
# COMPACT_ATOMS: atom_id res chain seq x y z
N GLN A 1 -1.82 -9.78 23.30
CA GLN A 1 -2.79 -8.71 23.61
C GLN A 1 -2.29 -7.96 24.85
N CYS A 2 -2.22 -6.63 24.80
CA CYS A 2 -1.81 -5.82 25.95
C CYS A 2 -2.96 -5.85 26.98
N PRO A 3 -2.73 -6.31 28.24
CA PRO A 3 -3.80 -6.42 29.23
C PRO A 3 -4.40 -5.05 29.63
N ILE A 4 -3.67 -3.97 29.37
CA ILE A 4 -4.10 -2.60 29.74
C ILE A 4 -4.82 -1.90 28.56
N LYS A 5 -4.97 -2.53 27.40
CA LYS A 5 -5.60 -1.98 26.17
C LYS A 5 -5.09 -0.58 25.79
N VAL A 6 -3.80 -0.30 26.00
CA VAL A 6 -3.18 0.98 25.61
C VAL A 6 -2.87 0.96 24.11
N ASP A 7 -3.38 1.95 23.37
CA ASP A 7 -3.03 2.18 21.96
C ASP A 7 -1.65 2.84 21.85
N VAL A 8 -0.60 2.03 21.98
CA VAL A 8 0.80 2.48 21.89
C VAL A 8 1.11 3.12 20.53
N PRO A 9 0.65 2.62 19.37
CA PRO A 9 0.87 3.26 18.09
C PRO A 9 0.36 4.69 18.02
N SER A 10 -0.87 4.94 18.44
CA SER A 10 -1.45 6.30 18.44
C SER A 10 -0.76 7.23 19.43
N PHE A 11 -0.40 6.72 20.60
CA PHE A 11 0.40 7.49 21.58
C PHE A 11 1.74 7.92 20.98
N ARG A 12 2.47 6.97 20.37
CA ARG A 12 3.76 7.25 19.70
C ARG A 12 3.60 8.28 18.57
N ALA A 13 2.57 8.13 17.74
CA ALA A 13 2.33 9.06 16.63
C ALA A 13 2.10 10.50 17.13
N ARG A 14 1.27 10.68 18.18
CA ARG A 14 1.04 11.97 18.82
C ARG A 14 2.31 12.54 19.45
N PHE A 15 3.07 11.70 20.16
CA PHE A 15 4.36 12.11 20.72
C PHE A 15 5.31 12.62 19.63
N LEU A 16 5.48 11.87 18.53
CA LEU A 16 6.33 12.28 17.41
C LEU A 16 5.87 13.57 16.77
N GLN A 17 4.56 13.77 16.61
CA GLN A 17 4.03 15.03 16.11
C GLN A 17 4.40 16.21 17.00
N LEU A 18 4.22 16.08 18.32
CA LEU A 18 4.55 17.12 19.29
C LEU A 18 6.06 17.35 19.38
N TYR A 19 6.85 16.29 19.40
CA TYR A 19 8.31 16.38 19.43
C TYR A 19 8.84 17.16 18.23
N HIS A 20 8.41 16.80 17.02
CA HIS A 20 8.85 17.44 15.80
C HIS A 20 8.14 18.77 15.47
N SER A 21 7.24 19.25 16.32
CA SER A 21 6.82 20.66 16.29
C SER A 21 7.87 21.60 16.89
N ARG A 22 8.83 21.06 17.67
CA ARG A 22 9.90 21.82 18.34
C ARG A 22 11.28 21.47 17.83
N TYR A 23 11.50 20.23 17.38
CA TYR A 23 12.80 19.71 16.96
C TYR A 23 12.78 19.29 15.49
N LEU A 24 13.93 19.41 14.84
CA LEU A 24 14.08 18.99 13.44
C LEU A 24 13.75 17.50 13.28
N ARG A 25 13.04 17.21 12.21
CA ARG A 25 12.68 15.85 11.86
C ARG A 25 13.77 15.23 10.97
N PRO A 26 14.20 14.00 11.23
CA PRO A 26 15.15 13.29 10.37
C PRO A 26 14.64 13.13 8.94
N ALA A 27 15.53 13.26 7.94
CA ALA A 27 15.17 13.12 6.52
C ALA A 27 14.53 11.77 6.20
N LYS A 28 14.99 10.68 6.84
CA LYS A 28 14.41 9.33 6.71
C LYS A 28 12.91 9.27 7.02
N ASP A 29 12.44 10.10 7.95
CA ASP A 29 11.01 10.08 8.32
C ASP A 29 10.13 10.63 7.20
N TYR A 30 10.63 11.61 6.44
CA TYR A 30 9.94 12.12 5.23
C TYR A 30 9.93 11.07 4.11
N VAL A 31 11.04 10.36 3.91
CA VAL A 31 11.12 9.28 2.90
C VAL A 31 10.10 8.17 3.23
N VAL A 32 10.11 7.69 4.48
CA VAL A 32 9.19 6.63 4.91
C VAL A 32 7.74 7.09 4.86
N ALA A 33 7.42 8.30 5.35
CA ALA A 33 6.05 8.80 5.35
C ALA A 33 5.45 8.95 3.93
N ASN A 34 6.29 9.20 2.93
CA ASN A 34 5.85 9.40 1.54
C ASN A 34 5.95 8.15 0.67
N ILE A 35 6.26 6.97 1.21
CA ILE A 35 6.47 5.76 0.42
C ILE A 35 5.24 5.40 -0.43
N GLU A 36 4.04 5.56 0.10
CA GLU A 36 2.79 5.27 -0.62
C GLU A 36 2.54 6.23 -1.80
N ARG A 37 3.15 7.40 -1.80
CA ARG A 37 3.07 8.38 -2.90
C ARG A 37 4.21 8.21 -3.89
N THR A 38 5.40 7.86 -3.40
CA THR A 38 6.61 7.75 -4.23
C THR A 38 6.70 6.41 -4.94
N ALA A 39 6.33 5.30 -4.30
CA ALA A 39 6.41 3.97 -4.91
C ALA A 39 5.63 3.84 -6.24
N PRO A 40 4.37 4.33 -6.38
CA PRO A 40 3.67 4.33 -7.66
C PRO A 40 4.36 5.14 -8.76
N LEU A 41 5.02 6.25 -8.38
CA LEU A 41 5.76 7.10 -9.33
C LEU A 41 7.04 6.41 -9.81
N LEU A 42 7.80 5.82 -8.89
CA LEU A 42 9.01 5.07 -9.19
C LEU A 42 8.72 3.82 -10.04
N ALA A 43 7.59 3.17 -9.79
CA ALA A 43 7.14 2.01 -10.55
C ALA A 43 6.77 2.31 -12.02
N LYS A 44 6.73 3.57 -12.45
CA LYS A 44 6.56 3.92 -13.87
C LYS A 44 7.81 3.61 -14.71
N ALA A 45 8.99 3.63 -14.09
CA ALA A 45 10.26 3.33 -14.76
C ALA A 45 11.15 2.42 -13.90
N PRO A 46 10.67 1.20 -13.53
CA PRO A 46 11.30 0.38 -12.49
C PRO A 46 12.72 -0.06 -12.87
N LYS A 47 12.99 -0.36 -14.15
CA LYS A 47 14.35 -0.75 -14.61
C LYS A 47 15.36 0.37 -14.40
N LEU A 48 14.98 1.61 -14.69
CA LEU A 48 15.83 2.78 -14.52
C LEU A 48 16.08 3.05 -13.02
N VAL A 49 15.02 3.02 -12.23
CA VAL A 49 15.10 3.21 -10.76
C VAL A 49 15.98 2.12 -10.14
N ASN A 50 15.77 0.86 -10.48
CA ASN A 50 16.58 -0.25 -9.98
C ASN A 50 18.04 -0.15 -10.38
N PHE A 51 18.33 0.31 -11.61
CA PHE A 51 19.71 0.58 -12.05
C PHE A 51 20.40 1.59 -11.13
N PHE A 52 19.75 2.72 -10.82
CA PHE A 52 20.32 3.72 -9.91
C PHE A 52 20.40 3.23 -8.47
N LEU A 53 19.37 2.56 -7.96
CA LEU A 53 19.38 2.00 -6.60
C LEU A 53 20.44 0.91 -6.42
N GLY A 54 20.84 0.22 -7.49
CA GLY A 54 21.92 -0.75 -7.49
C GLY A 54 23.34 -0.11 -7.43
N GLN A 55 23.47 1.21 -7.61
CA GLN A 55 24.76 1.88 -7.60
C GLN A 55 25.29 2.08 -6.17
N ARG A 56 26.49 1.58 -5.89
CA ARG A 56 27.12 1.67 -4.56
C ARG A 56 27.28 3.10 -4.02
N TRP A 57 27.52 4.06 -4.91
CA TRP A 57 27.67 5.46 -4.51
C TRP A 57 26.33 6.04 -4.02
N LEU A 58 25.22 5.67 -4.68
CA LEU A 58 23.88 6.11 -4.27
C LEU A 58 23.46 5.44 -2.95
N GLN A 59 23.72 4.13 -2.80
CA GLN A 59 23.43 3.40 -1.57
C GLN A 59 24.17 4.03 -0.38
N LYS A 60 25.47 4.31 -0.53
CA LYS A 60 26.25 5.01 0.51
C LYS A 60 25.71 6.42 0.79
N GLY A 61 25.31 7.14 -0.25
CA GLY A 61 24.69 8.47 -0.11
C GLY A 61 23.36 8.42 0.66
N LEU A 62 22.50 7.43 0.39
CA LEU A 62 21.25 7.22 1.11
C LEU A 62 21.48 6.78 2.55
N GLU A 63 22.46 5.90 2.78
CA GLU A 63 22.82 5.43 4.11
C GLU A 63 23.34 6.59 4.99
N HIS A 64 24.34 7.34 4.52
CA HIS A 64 24.98 8.41 5.30
C HIS A 64 24.13 9.68 5.35
N GLY A 65 23.48 10.06 4.24
CA GLY A 65 22.73 11.32 4.17
C GLY A 65 21.31 11.22 4.73
N VAL A 66 20.64 10.09 4.52
CA VAL A 66 19.23 9.89 4.88
C VAL A 66 19.07 8.88 6.01
N GLY A 67 20.06 7.99 6.21
CA GLY A 67 19.98 6.86 7.15
C GLY A 67 19.03 5.77 6.64
N TYR A 68 18.95 5.59 5.32
CA TYR A 68 18.10 4.60 4.66
C TYR A 68 18.97 3.46 4.15
N VAL A 69 18.85 2.31 4.80
CA VAL A 69 19.63 1.10 4.50
C VAL A 69 18.74 0.09 3.78
N ASP A 70 19.30 -0.69 2.87
CA ASP A 70 18.65 -1.78 2.16
C ASP A 70 17.35 -1.38 1.44
N THR A 71 17.49 -0.46 0.47
CA THR A 71 16.35 -0.09 -0.40
C THR A 71 15.94 -1.28 -1.25
N PRO A 72 14.73 -1.83 -1.08
CA PRO A 72 14.27 -2.93 -1.91
C PRO A 72 14.13 -2.49 -3.37
N LEU A 73 14.43 -3.41 -4.29
CA LEU A 73 14.26 -3.16 -5.72
C LEU A 73 12.78 -3.29 -6.11
N LEU A 74 12.34 -2.45 -7.03
CA LEU A 74 11.00 -2.53 -7.58
C LEU A 74 10.82 -3.78 -8.43
N SER A 75 9.63 -4.35 -8.42
CA SER A 75 9.29 -5.52 -9.24
C SER A 75 9.44 -5.24 -10.73
N VAL A 76 10.10 -6.19 -11.42
CA VAL A 76 10.21 -6.22 -12.88
C VAL A 76 9.95 -7.66 -13.33
N PRO A 77 8.85 -7.91 -14.04
CA PRO A 77 7.81 -6.97 -14.53
C PRO A 77 6.97 -6.34 -13.41
N THR A 78 6.38 -5.18 -13.69
CA THR A 78 5.47 -4.51 -12.74
C THR A 78 4.16 -5.26 -12.61
N LEU A 79 3.42 -5.04 -11.52
CA LEU A 79 2.08 -5.62 -11.32
C LEU A 79 1.15 -5.35 -12.52
N LYS A 80 1.15 -4.13 -13.04
CA LYS A 80 0.35 -3.76 -14.21
C LYS A 80 0.69 -4.57 -15.47
N GLN A 81 1.94 -4.97 -15.64
CA GLN A 81 2.39 -5.81 -16.77
C GLN A 81 2.02 -7.28 -16.60
N GLN A 82 1.88 -7.74 -15.35
CA GLN A 82 1.50 -9.11 -15.02
C GLN A 82 -0.02 -9.29 -14.94
N LEU A 83 -0.75 -8.19 -14.70
CA LEU A 83 -2.19 -8.23 -14.47
C LEU A 83 -2.96 -8.55 -15.74
N SER A 84 -3.76 -9.60 -15.69
CA SER A 84 -4.75 -9.90 -16.74
C SER A 84 -5.95 -8.95 -16.63
N ALA A 85 -6.47 -8.48 -17.77
CA ALA A 85 -7.63 -7.57 -17.83
C ALA A 85 -8.88 -8.10 -17.09
N ARG A 86 -9.00 -9.41 -16.92
CA ARG A 86 -10.11 -10.02 -16.18
C ARG A 86 -10.12 -9.65 -14.69
N PHE A 87 -8.94 -9.42 -14.10
CA PHE A 87 -8.79 -9.02 -12.69
C PHE A 87 -8.89 -7.51 -12.47
N GLU A 88 -8.94 -6.71 -13.53
CA GLU A 88 -9.06 -5.28 -13.41
C GLU A 88 -10.39 -4.87 -12.78
N PHE A 89 -10.29 -4.05 -11.74
CA PHE A 89 -11.42 -3.45 -11.08
C PHE A 89 -12.04 -2.33 -11.94
N SER A 90 -13.37 -2.28 -11.94
CA SER A 90 -14.11 -1.10 -12.40
C SER A 90 -15.44 -1.03 -11.65
N MET A 91 -15.89 0.18 -11.31
CA MET A 91 -17.20 0.39 -10.67
C MET A 91 -18.35 -0.13 -11.54
N HIS A 92 -18.22 -0.02 -12.87
CA HIS A 92 -19.20 -0.55 -13.81
C HIS A 92 -19.30 -2.08 -13.72
N LYS A 93 -18.18 -2.80 -13.56
CA LYS A 93 -18.20 -4.25 -13.34
C LYS A 93 -18.99 -4.61 -12.07
N LEU A 94 -18.78 -3.88 -10.96
CA LEU A 94 -19.49 -4.14 -9.71
C LEU A 94 -21.00 -3.91 -9.84
N GLN A 95 -21.41 -2.88 -10.57
CA GLN A 95 -22.83 -2.57 -10.79
C GLN A 95 -23.53 -3.61 -11.66
N ALA A 96 -22.79 -4.22 -12.56
CA ALA A 96 -23.31 -5.22 -13.50
C ALA A 96 -23.36 -6.66 -12.95
N LEU A 97 -22.79 -6.91 -11.74
CA LEU A 97 -22.76 -8.25 -11.14
C LEU A 97 -24.16 -8.76 -10.82
N THR A 98 -24.45 -9.97 -11.27
CA THR A 98 -25.62 -10.75 -10.85
C THR A 98 -25.44 -11.25 -9.41
N ASP A 99 -26.52 -11.68 -8.77
CA ASP A 99 -26.47 -12.20 -7.39
C ASP A 99 -25.57 -13.44 -7.26
N SER A 100 -25.54 -14.29 -8.29
CA SER A 100 -24.65 -15.45 -8.34
C SER A 100 -23.18 -15.04 -8.43
N GLU A 101 -22.84 -14.07 -9.28
CA GLU A 101 -21.48 -13.55 -9.42
C GLU A 101 -21.01 -12.83 -8.16
N ARG A 102 -21.89 -12.12 -7.47
CA ARG A 102 -21.57 -11.47 -6.18
C ARG A 102 -21.08 -12.45 -5.12
N GLN A 103 -21.69 -13.64 -5.04
CA GLN A 103 -21.29 -14.68 -4.08
C GLN A 103 -19.87 -15.22 -4.35
N GLN A 104 -19.39 -15.11 -5.56
CA GLN A 104 -18.06 -15.56 -5.96
C GLN A 104 -17.05 -14.41 -6.05
N THR A 105 -17.50 -13.16 -6.11
CA THR A 105 -16.61 -12.01 -6.28
C THR A 105 -15.94 -11.65 -4.97
N VAL A 106 -14.61 -11.45 -5.03
CA VAL A 106 -13.78 -10.96 -3.92
C VAL A 106 -12.93 -9.78 -4.38
N LEU A 107 -12.77 -8.79 -3.52
CA LEU A 107 -12.00 -7.59 -3.82
C LEU A 107 -10.64 -7.68 -3.12
N LEU A 108 -9.54 -7.65 -3.90
CA LEU A 108 -8.19 -7.67 -3.35
C LEU A 108 -7.69 -6.24 -3.17
N VAL A 109 -7.37 -5.89 -1.91
CA VAL A 109 -6.81 -4.58 -1.54
C VAL A 109 -5.31 -4.59 -1.78
N GLN A 110 -4.79 -3.53 -2.39
CA GLN A 110 -3.36 -3.35 -2.62
C GLN A 110 -2.67 -2.68 -1.44
N ASP A 111 -1.46 -3.12 -1.13
CA ASP A 111 -0.51 -2.43 -0.28
C ASP A 111 0.75 -2.01 -1.07
N PRO A 112 1.55 -1.04 -0.58
CA PRO A 112 2.69 -0.54 -1.35
C PRO A 112 3.81 -1.56 -1.52
N PHE A 113 4.00 -2.49 -0.56
CA PHE A 113 5.11 -3.42 -0.60
C PHE A 113 4.84 -4.56 -1.57
N THR A 114 3.73 -5.27 -1.44
CA THR A 114 3.38 -6.36 -2.35
C THR A 114 3.15 -5.83 -3.76
N SER A 115 2.48 -4.68 -3.93
CA SER A 115 2.13 -4.18 -5.27
C SER A 115 3.32 -3.66 -6.08
N PHE A 116 4.34 -3.07 -5.43
CA PHE A 116 5.45 -2.43 -6.14
C PHE A 116 6.78 -3.16 -6.00
N TYR A 117 6.97 -3.96 -4.96
CA TYR A 117 8.23 -4.64 -4.70
C TYR A 117 8.12 -6.17 -4.80
N GLU A 118 6.93 -6.74 -4.62
CA GLU A 118 6.66 -8.18 -4.70
C GLU A 118 5.42 -8.45 -5.59
N ALA A 119 5.38 -7.85 -6.78
CA ALA A 119 4.21 -7.88 -7.66
C ALA A 119 3.78 -9.29 -8.07
N GLU A 120 4.71 -10.24 -8.12
CA GLU A 120 4.44 -11.64 -8.40
C GLU A 120 3.51 -12.26 -7.35
N LEU A 121 3.70 -11.92 -6.07
CA LEU A 121 2.84 -12.38 -4.98
C LEU A 121 1.37 -11.99 -5.18
N VAL A 122 1.12 -10.75 -5.65
CA VAL A 122 -0.25 -10.28 -5.95
C VAL A 122 -0.83 -11.04 -7.14
N ALA A 123 -0.04 -11.26 -8.19
CA ALA A 123 -0.47 -12.00 -9.38
C ALA A 123 -0.81 -13.47 -9.04
N ASP A 124 0.02 -14.12 -8.21
CA ASP A 124 -0.20 -15.49 -7.76
C ASP A 124 -1.44 -15.60 -6.86
N ALA A 125 -1.65 -14.64 -5.97
CA ALA A 125 -2.84 -14.60 -5.11
C ALA A 125 -4.13 -14.49 -5.93
N LEU A 126 -4.16 -13.64 -6.98
CA LEU A 126 -5.29 -13.53 -7.88
C LEU A 126 -5.56 -14.83 -8.63
N GLN A 127 -4.51 -15.50 -9.14
CA GLN A 127 -4.64 -16.78 -9.81
C GLN A 127 -5.08 -17.91 -8.86
N LEU A 128 -4.60 -17.90 -7.62
CA LEU A 128 -5.02 -18.85 -6.61
C LEU A 128 -6.51 -18.72 -6.29
N LEU A 129 -6.98 -17.48 -6.07
CA LEU A 129 -8.40 -17.21 -5.81
C LEU A 129 -9.28 -17.67 -6.99
N GLU A 130 -8.83 -17.43 -8.22
CA GLU A 130 -9.55 -17.91 -9.42
C GLU A 130 -9.60 -19.44 -9.47
N LYS A 131 -8.50 -20.14 -9.18
CA LYS A 131 -8.47 -21.62 -9.12
C LYS A 131 -9.37 -22.19 -8.02
N LEU A 132 -9.60 -21.43 -6.96
CA LEU A 132 -10.53 -21.79 -5.88
C LEU A 132 -12.01 -21.50 -6.24
N GLY A 133 -12.29 -21.00 -7.45
CA GLY A 133 -13.64 -20.74 -7.95
C GLY A 133 -14.15 -19.33 -7.64
N TYR A 134 -13.31 -18.43 -7.14
CA TYR A 134 -13.67 -17.03 -6.92
C TYR A 134 -13.42 -16.18 -8.19
N GLN A 135 -14.04 -15.01 -8.23
CA GLN A 135 -13.81 -13.97 -9.24
C GLN A 135 -13.09 -12.80 -8.58
N PRO A 136 -11.76 -12.85 -8.44
CA PRO A 136 -11.04 -11.77 -7.77
C PRO A 136 -10.92 -10.55 -8.65
N LEU A 137 -11.18 -9.38 -8.07
CA LEU A 137 -10.94 -8.07 -8.66
C LEU A 137 -9.90 -7.32 -7.86
N LEU A 138 -8.85 -6.87 -8.51
CA LEU A 138 -7.79 -6.09 -7.88
C LEU A 138 -8.22 -4.63 -7.79
N LEU A 139 -8.44 -4.12 -6.58
CA LEU A 139 -8.76 -2.71 -6.34
C LEU A 139 -7.61 -1.82 -6.81
N PRO A 140 -7.87 -0.57 -7.22
CA PRO A 140 -6.80 0.38 -7.48
C PRO A 140 -5.95 0.59 -6.23
N PHE A 141 -4.64 0.83 -6.42
CA PHE A 141 -3.79 1.19 -5.30
C PHE A 141 -4.25 2.52 -4.69
N LEU A 142 -4.53 2.50 -3.40
CA LEU A 142 -4.96 3.66 -2.65
C LEU A 142 -4.11 3.79 -1.39
N PRO A 143 -3.42 4.92 -1.17
CA PRO A 143 -2.71 5.17 0.08
C PRO A 143 -3.66 5.09 1.28
N ASN A 144 -3.24 4.40 2.34
CA ASN A 144 -4.00 4.31 3.59
C ASN A 144 -3.47 5.22 4.70
N GLY A 145 -2.29 5.81 4.49
CA GLY A 145 -1.65 6.74 5.41
C GLY A 145 -0.92 6.08 6.59
N LYS A 146 -0.80 4.76 6.64
CA LYS A 146 -0.10 4.06 7.73
C LYS A 146 1.34 4.55 7.93
N PRO A 147 2.17 4.75 6.90
CA PRO A 147 3.52 5.31 7.07
C PRO A 147 3.50 6.73 7.64
N GLU A 148 2.52 7.56 7.23
CA GLU A 148 2.32 8.91 7.76
C GLU A 148 1.98 8.86 9.26
N HIS A 149 1.06 7.97 9.66
CA HIS A 149 0.69 7.76 11.06
C HIS A 149 1.88 7.32 11.92
N ILE A 150 2.60 6.27 11.49
CA ILE A 150 3.75 5.72 12.22
C ILE A 150 4.84 6.78 12.45
N LYS A 151 5.01 7.70 11.50
CA LYS A 151 6.00 8.79 11.57
C LYS A 151 5.46 10.07 12.20
N GLY A 152 4.21 10.10 12.68
CA GLY A 152 3.62 11.24 13.36
C GLY A 152 3.30 12.43 12.43
N PHE A 153 2.99 12.18 11.16
CA PHE A 153 2.45 13.17 10.23
C PHE A 153 0.92 13.14 10.27
N LEU A 154 0.34 13.37 11.45
CA LEU A 154 -1.08 13.11 11.70
C LEU A 154 -2.05 13.96 10.85
N LYS A 155 -1.63 15.17 10.43
CA LYS A 155 -2.45 16.00 9.55
C LYS A 155 -2.55 15.38 8.14
N GLN A 156 -1.44 14.90 7.60
CA GLN A 156 -1.39 14.21 6.30
C GLN A 156 -2.15 12.89 6.40
N PHE A 157 -1.89 12.10 7.45
CA PHE A 157 -2.61 10.87 7.73
C PHE A 157 -4.12 11.06 7.73
N ALA A 158 -4.65 12.06 8.42
CA ALA A 158 -6.09 12.32 8.47
C ALA A 158 -6.69 12.57 7.08
N ALA A 159 -6.00 13.31 6.21
CA ALA A 159 -6.46 13.57 4.85
C ALA A 159 -6.40 12.29 3.99
N THR A 160 -5.30 11.53 4.08
CA THR A 160 -5.13 10.27 3.34
C THR A 160 -6.16 9.23 3.79
N ALA A 161 -6.34 9.06 5.10
CA ALA A 161 -7.32 8.13 5.67
C ALA A 161 -8.77 8.50 5.31
N ALA A 162 -9.11 9.78 5.29
CA ALA A 162 -10.45 10.24 4.87
C ALA A 162 -10.74 9.87 3.41
N THR A 163 -9.75 10.01 2.51
CA THR A 163 -9.89 9.63 1.11
C THR A 163 -10.06 8.11 0.96
N ALA A 164 -9.27 7.33 1.67
CA ALA A 164 -9.37 5.88 1.67
C ALA A 164 -10.74 5.42 2.24
N ALA A 165 -11.16 5.99 3.37
CA ALA A 165 -12.45 5.68 3.99
C ALA A 165 -13.63 6.00 3.07
N ALA A 166 -13.60 7.14 2.35
CA ALA A 166 -14.65 7.49 1.39
C ALA A 166 -14.76 6.45 0.27
N PHE A 167 -13.64 5.98 -0.27
CA PHE A 167 -13.62 4.94 -1.30
C PHE A 167 -14.16 3.60 -0.77
N PHE A 168 -13.70 3.14 0.39
CA PHE A 168 -14.18 1.89 0.97
C PHE A 168 -15.65 1.96 1.38
N ASN A 169 -16.15 3.12 1.84
CA ASN A 169 -17.56 3.31 2.10
C ASN A 169 -18.42 3.21 0.82
N GLN A 170 -17.91 3.66 -0.33
CA GLN A 170 -18.59 3.44 -1.61
C GLN A 170 -18.64 1.96 -1.99
N LEU A 171 -17.59 1.19 -1.68
CA LEU A 171 -17.56 -0.25 -1.94
C LEU A 171 -18.48 -1.03 -0.99
N ASN A 172 -18.65 -0.57 0.24
CA ASN A 172 -19.45 -1.25 1.26
C ASN A 172 -20.91 -1.48 0.84
N GLN A 173 -21.48 -0.65 -0.04
CA GLN A 173 -22.83 -0.85 -0.56
C GLN A 173 -23.01 -2.17 -1.35
N TYR A 174 -21.91 -2.73 -1.88
CA TYR A 174 -21.93 -3.98 -2.64
C TYR A 174 -21.83 -5.22 -1.76
N GLN A 175 -21.49 -5.07 -0.48
CA GLN A 175 -21.34 -6.15 0.52
C GLN A 175 -20.42 -7.29 0.05
N LEU A 176 -19.37 -6.96 -0.71
CA LEU A 176 -18.38 -7.92 -1.19
C LEU A 176 -17.22 -8.06 -0.20
N PRO A 177 -16.66 -9.27 -0.04
CA PRO A 177 -15.52 -9.48 0.84
C PRO A 177 -14.29 -8.74 0.33
N LEU A 178 -13.58 -8.09 1.26
CA LEU A 178 -12.30 -7.42 1.05
C LEU A 178 -11.19 -8.33 1.58
N LEU A 179 -10.18 -8.60 0.77
CA LEU A 179 -9.01 -9.38 1.14
C LEU A 179 -7.76 -8.51 1.03
N GLY A 180 -6.87 -8.60 2.02
CA GLY A 180 -5.54 -8.03 2.01
C GLY A 180 -4.48 -9.12 2.06
N LEU A 181 -3.34 -8.93 1.40
CA LEU A 181 -2.22 -9.88 1.47
C LEU A 181 -1.32 -9.63 2.67
N ASP A 182 -1.23 -8.39 3.12
CA ASP A 182 -0.48 -8.03 4.32
C ASP A 182 -1.43 -7.92 5.52
N ALA A 183 -1.15 -8.69 6.58
CA ALA A 183 -1.90 -8.64 7.85
C ALA A 183 -1.90 -7.24 8.48
N SER A 184 -1.03 -6.36 8.06
CA SER A 184 -0.97 -4.97 8.52
C SER A 184 -2.01 -4.04 7.88
N LEU A 185 -2.76 -4.52 6.89
CA LEU A 185 -3.86 -3.79 6.25
C LEU A 185 -5.22 -3.98 6.96
N VAL A 186 -5.31 -4.96 7.85
CA VAL A 186 -6.54 -5.32 8.57
C VAL A 186 -6.65 -4.57 9.88
#